data_0d46c9628cb5c95f69939eb110698889
#
_entry.id   0d46c9628cb5c95f69939eb110698889
#
_cell.length_a   1.000
_cell.length_b   1.000
_cell.length_c   1.000
_cell.angle_alpha   90.00
_cell.angle_beta   90.00
_cell.angle_gamma   90.00
#
_symmetry.space_group_name_H-M   'P 1'
#
loop_
_entity.id
_entity.type
_entity.pdbx_description
1 polymer ?
#
loop_
_entity_poly.entity_id
_entity_poly.type
_entity_poly.pdbx_seq_one_letter_code
_entity_poly.pdbx_strand_id
1 'polypeptide(L)'
;APATTEAPATTEAPATTEAPCVPAPNASCSGADLAGTNLAGVIMPGIDLSGANLEGALLNGAMMVGADLSGSNLAGATLSATNLAGANLSGAKAPGAVFYRTNLTSANMTRTDLTAAVLMEADLKSVNMTGALIAGLVDRRSFWCSTIYVDGTLKNDSCQITTD
;
A
#
# COMPACT_ATOMS: atom_id res chain seq x y z
N ALA A 1 -15.64 -1.08 -63.22
CA ALA A 1 -14.90 -1.76 -62.13
C ALA A 1 -15.02 -0.93 -60.86
N PRO A 2 -15.49 -1.47 -59.72
CA PRO A 2 -15.48 -0.78 -58.46
C PRO A 2 -14.11 -0.94 -57.79
N ALA A 3 -13.56 0.19 -57.30
CA ALA A 3 -12.35 0.25 -56.52
C ALA A 3 -12.63 -0.29 -55.10
N THR A 4 -11.94 -1.34 -54.71
CA THR A 4 -11.87 -1.83 -53.35
C THR A 4 -11.00 -0.89 -52.51
N THR A 5 -11.60 -0.17 -51.59
CA THR A 5 -10.89 0.63 -50.58
C THR A 5 -10.44 -0.32 -49.47
N GLU A 6 -9.17 -0.65 -49.46
CA GLU A 6 -8.52 -1.34 -48.33
C GLU A 6 -8.47 -0.43 -47.12
N ALA A 7 -9.01 -0.86 -45.99
CA ALA A 7 -8.90 -0.19 -44.71
C ALA A 7 -7.46 -0.25 -44.20
N PRO A 8 -6.90 0.81 -43.59
CA PRO A 8 -5.55 0.75 -43.05
C PRO A 8 -5.47 -0.26 -41.91
N ALA A 9 -4.49 -1.13 -42.00
CA ALA A 9 -4.14 -2.06 -40.92
C ALA A 9 -3.77 -1.25 -39.67
N THR A 10 -4.53 -1.44 -38.60
CA THR A 10 -4.15 -1.00 -37.26
C THR A 10 -2.88 -1.71 -36.85
N THR A 11 -1.78 -1.00 -36.85
CA THR A 11 -0.51 -1.47 -36.29
C THR A 11 -0.71 -1.51 -34.77
N GLU A 12 -1.03 -2.69 -34.25
CA GLU A 12 -0.93 -2.95 -32.82
C GLU A 12 0.53 -2.77 -32.43
N ALA A 13 0.79 -1.80 -31.51
CA ALA A 13 2.12 -1.63 -30.94
C ALA A 13 2.52 -2.94 -30.25
N PRO A 14 3.77 -3.43 -30.39
CA PRO A 14 4.19 -4.64 -29.74
C PRO A 14 3.97 -4.49 -28.23
N ALA A 15 3.19 -5.39 -27.63
CA ALA A 15 3.10 -5.53 -26.20
C ALA A 15 4.52 -5.77 -25.69
N THR A 16 5.08 -4.79 -25.00
CA THR A 16 6.33 -4.97 -24.25
C THR A 16 6.03 -6.01 -23.18
N THR A 17 6.44 -7.24 -23.43
CA THR A 17 6.41 -8.31 -22.44
C THR A 17 7.56 -8.00 -21.47
N GLU A 18 7.37 -7.03 -20.58
CA GLU A 18 8.24 -6.92 -19.41
C GLU A 18 8.14 -8.24 -18.64
N ALA A 19 9.31 -8.76 -18.26
CA ALA A 19 9.36 -9.99 -17.47
C ALA A 19 8.48 -9.79 -16.22
N PRO A 20 7.65 -10.79 -15.85
CA PRO A 20 6.76 -10.64 -14.71
C PRO A 20 7.59 -10.29 -13.47
N CYS A 21 7.16 -9.27 -12.73
CA CYS A 21 7.80 -8.89 -11.48
C CYS A 21 7.83 -10.09 -10.54
N VAL A 22 9.02 -10.42 -10.04
CA VAL A 22 9.21 -11.42 -8.98
C VAL A 22 9.47 -10.68 -7.67
N PRO A 23 8.50 -10.66 -6.73
CA PRO A 23 8.67 -9.98 -5.45
C PRO A 23 9.83 -10.57 -4.65
N ALA A 24 10.85 -9.73 -4.39
CA ALA A 24 12.07 -10.09 -3.69
C ALA A 24 12.64 -8.84 -2.99
N PRO A 25 13.63 -8.99 -2.07
CA PRO A 25 14.31 -7.85 -1.46
C PRO A 25 14.86 -6.87 -2.52
N ASN A 26 14.53 -5.58 -2.39
CA ASN A 26 14.92 -4.49 -3.29
C ASN A 26 14.58 -4.70 -4.77
N ALA A 27 13.64 -5.59 -5.10
CA ALA A 27 13.17 -5.76 -6.47
C ALA A 27 12.43 -4.51 -6.95
N SER A 28 12.50 -4.22 -8.24
CA SER A 28 11.70 -3.19 -8.90
C SER A 28 10.46 -3.83 -9.53
N CYS A 29 9.31 -3.55 -8.95
CA CYS A 29 7.99 -4.02 -9.37
C CYS A 29 7.03 -2.84 -9.58
N SER A 30 7.59 -1.67 -9.88
CA SER A 30 6.81 -0.46 -10.12
C SER A 30 5.80 -0.67 -11.24
N GLY A 31 4.54 -0.30 -10.98
CA GLY A 31 3.44 -0.47 -11.94
C GLY A 31 3.03 -1.91 -12.25
N ALA A 32 3.62 -2.92 -11.59
CA ALA A 32 3.29 -4.32 -11.83
C ALA A 32 1.81 -4.64 -11.50
N ASP A 33 1.19 -5.53 -12.27
CA ASP A 33 -0.12 -6.08 -11.94
C ASP A 33 0.03 -7.32 -11.07
N LEU A 34 -0.27 -7.16 -9.78
CA LEU A 34 -0.21 -8.18 -8.74
C LEU A 34 -1.60 -8.36 -8.07
N ALA A 35 -2.68 -7.99 -8.77
CA ALA A 35 -4.03 -8.10 -8.23
C ALA A 35 -4.34 -9.56 -7.83
N GLY A 36 -4.92 -9.73 -6.64
CA GLY A 36 -5.31 -11.03 -6.09
C GLY A 36 -4.17 -12.00 -5.84
N THR A 37 -2.89 -11.61 -6.02
CA THR A 37 -1.76 -12.51 -5.81
C THR A 37 -1.58 -12.87 -4.33
N ASN A 38 -1.10 -14.07 -4.07
CA ASN A 38 -0.75 -14.50 -2.72
C ASN A 38 0.73 -14.22 -2.44
N LEU A 39 0.97 -13.18 -1.66
CA LEU A 39 2.29 -12.72 -1.19
C LEU A 39 2.44 -12.88 0.34
N ALA A 40 1.60 -13.74 0.94
CA ALA A 40 1.63 -13.94 2.39
C ALA A 40 2.98 -14.49 2.85
N GLY A 41 3.56 -13.86 3.87
CA GLY A 41 4.84 -14.24 4.45
C GLY A 41 6.06 -14.00 3.57
N VAL A 42 5.92 -13.40 2.39
CA VAL A 42 7.07 -13.11 1.50
C VAL A 42 7.99 -12.07 2.14
N ILE A 43 9.31 -12.29 2.03
CA ILE A 43 10.34 -11.38 2.55
C ILE A 43 10.83 -10.52 1.39
N MET A 44 10.41 -9.24 1.38
CA MET A 44 10.72 -8.29 0.31
C MET A 44 10.97 -6.86 0.84
N PRO A 45 11.93 -6.69 1.79
CA PRO A 45 12.27 -5.35 2.28
C PRO A 45 12.80 -4.48 1.14
N GLY A 46 12.46 -3.19 1.18
CA GLY A 46 12.90 -2.21 0.19
C GLY A 46 12.36 -2.45 -1.23
N ILE A 47 11.37 -3.31 -1.41
CA ILE A 47 10.76 -3.53 -2.73
C ILE A 47 10.11 -2.23 -3.24
N ASP A 48 10.26 -1.95 -4.54
CA ASP A 48 9.55 -0.90 -5.23
C ASP A 48 8.26 -1.46 -5.85
N LEU A 49 7.13 -1.11 -5.27
CA LEU A 49 5.76 -1.40 -5.71
C LEU A 49 5.00 -0.11 -6.04
N SER A 50 5.74 0.97 -6.33
CA SER A 50 5.13 2.25 -6.66
C SER A 50 4.19 2.12 -7.86
N GLY A 51 2.96 2.63 -7.72
CA GLY A 51 1.93 2.51 -8.75
C GLY A 51 1.46 1.10 -9.08
N ALA A 52 1.93 0.05 -8.40
CA ALA A 52 1.52 -1.33 -8.65
C ALA A 52 0.02 -1.56 -8.34
N ASN A 53 -0.59 -2.48 -9.06
CA ASN A 53 -1.93 -2.95 -8.77
C ASN A 53 -1.87 -4.16 -7.81
N LEU A 54 -2.25 -3.93 -6.57
CA LEU A 54 -2.31 -4.92 -5.49
C LEU A 54 -3.76 -5.14 -5.01
N GLU A 55 -4.74 -4.84 -5.86
CA GLU A 55 -6.15 -5.00 -5.50
C GLU A 55 -6.46 -6.44 -5.07
N GLY A 56 -7.02 -6.60 -3.87
CA GLY A 56 -7.33 -7.90 -3.30
C GLY A 56 -6.12 -8.81 -3.03
N ALA A 57 -4.88 -8.32 -3.13
CA ALA A 57 -3.69 -9.11 -2.85
C ALA A 57 -3.63 -9.56 -1.37
N LEU A 58 -3.07 -10.74 -1.14
CA LEU A 58 -2.86 -11.31 0.19
C LEU A 58 -1.42 -11.08 0.63
N LEU A 59 -1.21 -10.10 1.52
CA LEU A 59 0.10 -9.68 2.03
C LEU A 59 0.30 -10.04 3.51
N ASN A 60 -0.55 -10.91 4.06
CA ASN A 60 -0.54 -11.22 5.48
C ASN A 60 0.83 -11.75 5.93
N GLY A 61 1.39 -11.15 6.98
CA GLY A 61 2.70 -11.54 7.52
C GLY A 61 3.90 -11.24 6.63
N ALA A 62 3.72 -10.54 5.51
CA ALA A 62 4.85 -10.18 4.64
C ALA A 62 5.82 -9.22 5.34
N MET A 63 7.10 -9.33 5.00
CA MET A 63 8.18 -8.46 5.50
C MET A 63 8.52 -7.42 4.42
N MET A 64 8.01 -6.18 4.59
CA MET A 64 8.08 -5.10 3.60
C MET A 64 8.68 -3.82 4.19
N VAL A 65 9.64 -3.97 5.10
CA VAL A 65 10.31 -2.82 5.73
C VAL A 65 10.92 -1.91 4.66
N GLY A 66 10.60 -0.62 4.71
CA GLY A 66 11.11 0.38 3.76
C GLY A 66 10.61 0.22 2.33
N ALA A 67 9.58 -0.57 2.08
CA ALA A 67 8.99 -0.72 0.74
C ALA A 67 8.42 0.60 0.20
N ASP A 68 8.48 0.81 -1.10
CA ASP A 68 7.77 1.89 -1.78
C ASP A 68 6.45 1.37 -2.36
N LEU A 69 5.35 1.81 -1.78
CA LEU A 69 3.97 1.54 -2.18
C LEU A 69 3.26 2.81 -2.65
N SER A 70 4.03 3.87 -2.97
CA SER A 70 3.45 5.16 -3.34
C SER A 70 2.56 5.02 -4.59
N GLY A 71 1.37 5.60 -4.51
CA GLY A 71 0.39 5.57 -5.60
C GLY A 71 -0.15 4.18 -5.97
N SER A 72 0.20 3.10 -5.26
CA SER A 72 -0.30 1.75 -5.55
C SER A 72 -1.81 1.61 -5.28
N ASN A 73 -2.44 0.63 -5.92
CA ASN A 73 -3.82 0.23 -5.64
C ASN A 73 -3.84 -0.97 -4.68
N LEU A 74 -4.23 -0.73 -3.43
CA LEU A 74 -4.37 -1.72 -2.36
C LEU A 74 -5.85 -1.97 -2.00
N ALA A 75 -6.79 -1.64 -2.89
CA ALA A 75 -8.21 -1.80 -2.62
C ALA A 75 -8.54 -3.24 -2.19
N GLY A 76 -9.15 -3.41 -1.02
CA GLY A 76 -9.51 -4.72 -0.48
C GLY A 76 -8.33 -5.65 -0.17
N ALA A 77 -7.07 -5.21 -0.27
CA ALA A 77 -5.91 -6.03 0.08
C ALA A 77 -5.89 -6.37 1.58
N THR A 78 -5.31 -7.54 1.92
CA THR A 78 -5.13 -7.95 3.30
C THR A 78 -3.66 -7.87 3.71
N LEU A 79 -3.37 -7.01 4.71
CA LEU A 79 -2.03 -6.74 5.21
C LEU A 79 -1.90 -7.09 6.71
N SER A 80 -2.67 -8.07 7.17
CA SER A 80 -2.66 -8.44 8.59
C SER A 80 -1.29 -8.95 9.03
N ALA A 81 -0.79 -8.43 10.16
CA ALA A 81 0.54 -8.75 10.69
C ALA A 81 1.72 -8.47 9.72
N THR A 82 1.50 -7.68 8.70
CA THR A 82 2.55 -7.25 7.75
C THR A 82 3.50 -6.25 8.43
N ASN A 83 4.78 -6.33 8.12
CA ASN A 83 5.75 -5.35 8.57
C ASN A 83 6.02 -4.30 7.48
N LEU A 84 5.45 -3.13 7.63
CA LEU A 84 5.58 -1.95 6.76
C LEU A 84 6.33 -0.81 7.44
N ALA A 85 7.18 -1.11 8.42
CA ALA A 85 7.96 -0.08 9.11
C ALA A 85 8.79 0.74 8.10
N GLY A 86 8.66 2.07 8.16
CA GLY A 86 9.35 2.99 7.26
C GLY A 86 8.90 2.94 5.81
N ALA A 87 7.82 2.22 5.47
CA ALA A 87 7.33 2.15 4.10
C ALA A 87 6.71 3.47 3.62
N ASN A 88 6.75 3.70 2.32
CA ASN A 88 6.11 4.83 1.67
C ASN A 88 4.79 4.40 1.02
N LEU A 89 3.66 4.81 1.60
CA LEU A 89 2.31 4.60 1.07
C LEU A 89 1.68 5.90 0.56
N SER A 90 2.48 6.95 0.31
CA SER A 90 1.93 8.25 -0.07
C SER A 90 1.08 8.15 -1.34
N GLY A 91 -0.14 8.70 -1.28
CA GLY A 91 -1.08 8.65 -2.39
C GLY A 91 -1.59 7.26 -2.77
N ALA A 92 -1.27 6.21 -2.01
CA ALA A 92 -1.80 4.88 -2.27
C ALA A 92 -3.33 4.84 -2.09
N LYS A 93 -3.99 3.96 -2.83
CA LYS A 93 -5.44 3.73 -2.73
C LYS A 93 -5.67 2.42 -1.99
N ALA A 94 -6.14 2.50 -0.75
CA ALA A 94 -6.38 1.36 0.12
C ALA A 94 -7.82 1.30 0.67
N PRO A 95 -8.87 1.60 -0.14
CA PRO A 95 -10.23 1.51 0.35
C PRO A 95 -10.56 0.06 0.72
N GLY A 96 -11.13 -0.13 1.92
CA GLY A 96 -11.48 -1.45 2.44
C GLY A 96 -10.30 -2.37 2.74
N ALA A 97 -9.06 -1.90 2.64
CA ALA A 97 -7.88 -2.71 2.97
C ALA A 97 -7.82 -3.02 4.48
N VAL A 98 -7.24 -4.18 4.83
CA VAL A 98 -7.17 -4.67 6.22
C VAL A 98 -5.73 -4.62 6.72
N PHE A 99 -5.46 -3.72 7.69
CA PHE A 99 -4.17 -3.54 8.37
C PHE A 99 -4.24 -4.04 9.83
N TYR A 100 -4.82 -5.21 10.04
CA TYR A 100 -4.93 -5.78 11.40
C TYR A 100 -3.54 -6.18 11.92
N ARG A 101 -3.14 -5.64 13.08
CA ARG A 101 -1.81 -5.86 13.69
C ARG A 101 -0.64 -5.52 12.78
N THR A 102 -0.82 -4.66 11.83
CA THR A 102 0.24 -4.24 10.91
C THR A 102 1.20 -3.29 11.63
N ASN A 103 2.49 -3.49 11.43
CA ASN A 103 3.50 -2.55 11.87
C ASN A 103 3.69 -1.47 10.79
N LEU A 104 3.22 -0.25 11.05
CA LEU A 104 3.35 0.93 10.20
C LEU A 104 4.30 1.97 10.80
N THR A 105 5.09 1.60 11.81
CA THR A 105 5.99 2.55 12.49
C THR A 105 6.79 3.37 11.49
N SER A 106 6.75 4.71 11.62
CA SER A 106 7.44 5.67 10.75
C SER A 106 7.06 5.60 9.27
N ALA A 107 5.94 4.97 8.91
CA ALA A 107 5.47 4.95 7.53
C ALA A 107 4.97 6.33 7.08
N ASN A 108 5.12 6.61 5.79
CA ASN A 108 4.53 7.77 5.14
C ASN A 108 3.20 7.39 4.50
N MET A 109 2.08 7.84 5.06
CA MET A 109 0.73 7.62 4.55
C MET A 109 0.06 8.93 4.13
N THR A 110 0.85 9.92 3.70
CA THR A 110 0.30 11.20 3.25
C THR A 110 -0.60 11.00 2.03
N ARG A 111 -1.80 11.62 2.07
CA ARG A 111 -2.80 11.53 0.99
C ARG A 111 -3.23 10.10 0.62
N THR A 112 -3.01 9.12 1.48
CA THR A 112 -3.49 7.75 1.28
C THR A 112 -5.02 7.71 1.40
N ASP A 113 -5.68 6.99 0.51
CA ASP A 113 -7.11 6.71 0.65
C ASP A 113 -7.31 5.48 1.54
N LEU A 114 -7.80 5.70 2.76
CA LEU A 114 -8.12 4.67 3.75
C LEU A 114 -9.64 4.56 3.97
N THR A 115 -10.44 4.94 2.98
CA THR A 115 -11.89 4.87 3.09
C THR A 115 -12.35 3.46 3.43
N ALA A 116 -13.10 3.30 4.51
CA ALA A 116 -13.57 2.01 5.03
C ALA A 116 -12.46 0.98 5.33
N ALA A 117 -11.19 1.39 5.40
CA ALA A 117 -10.09 0.51 5.78
C ALA A 117 -10.17 0.12 7.27
N VAL A 118 -9.47 -0.95 7.64
CA VAL A 118 -9.41 -1.47 9.01
C VAL A 118 -7.98 -1.36 9.54
N LEU A 119 -7.76 -0.53 10.58
CA LEU A 119 -6.46 -0.34 11.25
C LEU A 119 -6.43 -0.92 12.67
N MET A 120 -7.17 -1.97 12.93
CA MET A 120 -7.29 -2.53 14.28
C MET A 120 -5.95 -3.11 14.79
N GLU A 121 -5.59 -2.74 16.03
CA GLU A 121 -4.35 -3.17 16.69
C GLU A 121 -3.08 -2.85 15.88
N ALA A 122 -3.13 -1.90 14.95
CA ALA A 122 -1.99 -1.48 14.16
C ALA A 122 -1.04 -0.58 14.97
N ASP A 123 0.26 -0.68 14.70
CA ASP A 123 1.26 0.23 15.25
C ASP A 123 1.46 1.40 14.29
N LEU A 124 0.95 2.57 14.70
CA LEU A 124 0.99 3.83 13.94
C LEU A 124 2.00 4.83 14.52
N LYS A 125 2.94 4.36 15.32
CA LYS A 125 3.96 5.22 15.92
C LYS A 125 4.74 5.98 14.85
N SER A 126 4.81 7.30 15.00
CA SER A 126 5.54 8.20 14.10
C SER A 126 5.09 8.15 12.63
N VAL A 127 3.86 7.72 12.35
CA VAL A 127 3.28 7.74 11.00
C VAL A 127 2.91 9.17 10.61
N ASN A 128 3.03 9.49 9.33
CA ASN A 128 2.51 10.73 8.76
C ASN A 128 1.27 10.43 7.90
N MET A 129 0.08 10.86 8.36
CA MET A 129 -1.19 10.69 7.65
C MET A 129 -1.74 12.00 7.08
N THR A 130 -0.94 13.05 6.96
CA THR A 130 -1.41 14.35 6.48
C THR A 130 -2.17 14.22 5.16
N GLY A 131 -3.41 14.71 5.13
CA GLY A 131 -4.27 14.69 3.96
C GLY A 131 -4.81 13.30 3.57
N ALA A 132 -4.66 12.28 4.41
CA ALA A 132 -5.28 10.97 4.16
C ALA A 132 -6.82 11.03 4.24
N LEU A 133 -7.50 10.23 3.43
CA LEU A 133 -8.95 10.07 3.45
C LEU A 133 -9.32 8.92 4.38
N ILE A 134 -10.13 9.19 5.41
CA ILE A 134 -10.45 8.24 6.48
C ILE A 134 -11.95 8.03 6.69
N ALA A 135 -12.78 8.30 5.66
CA ALA A 135 -14.21 8.09 5.77
C ALA A 135 -14.52 6.60 6.06
N GLY A 136 -15.23 6.33 7.14
CA GLY A 136 -15.56 4.95 7.54
C GLY A 136 -14.40 4.10 8.02
N LEU A 137 -13.23 4.69 8.28
CA LEU A 137 -12.07 4.00 8.85
C LEU A 137 -12.45 3.33 10.19
N VAL A 138 -12.12 2.05 10.33
CA VAL A 138 -12.27 1.32 11.59
C VAL A 138 -10.92 1.28 12.31
N ASP A 139 -10.81 2.08 13.37
CA ASP A 139 -9.61 2.20 14.20
C ASP A 139 -9.94 1.82 15.63
N ARG A 140 -9.52 0.63 16.04
CA ARG A 140 -9.69 0.17 17.43
C ARG A 140 -8.39 -0.43 17.95
N ARG A 141 -7.97 -0.01 19.14
CA ARG A 141 -6.76 -0.49 19.83
C ARG A 141 -5.46 -0.26 19.05
N SER A 142 -5.45 0.68 18.11
CA SER A 142 -4.22 1.05 17.40
C SER A 142 -3.38 2.01 18.25
N PHE A 143 -2.07 1.94 18.08
CA PHE A 143 -1.11 2.77 18.83
C PHE A 143 -0.80 4.05 18.06
N TRP A 144 -1.30 5.19 18.58
CA TRP A 144 -1.14 6.52 18.02
C TRP A 144 -0.11 7.30 18.84
N CYS A 145 1.17 7.06 18.62
CA CYS A 145 2.22 7.77 19.33
C CYS A 145 3.09 8.57 18.38
N SER A 146 3.22 9.89 18.61
CA SER A 146 3.94 10.80 17.72
C SER A 146 3.46 10.75 16.29
N THR A 147 2.19 10.43 16.06
CA THR A 147 1.58 10.29 14.73
C THR A 147 1.07 11.64 14.26
N ILE A 148 1.43 12.05 13.03
CA ILE A 148 0.83 13.23 12.40
C ILE A 148 -0.49 12.79 11.76
N TYR A 149 -1.60 13.32 12.29
CA TYR A 149 -2.95 12.96 11.83
C TYR A 149 -3.32 13.65 10.51
N VAL A 150 -4.52 13.39 10.01
CA VAL A 150 -4.97 13.82 8.67
C VAL A 150 -5.00 15.34 8.49
N ASP A 151 -5.23 16.08 9.54
CA ASP A 151 -5.25 17.56 9.59
C ASP A 151 -3.88 18.17 9.91
N GLY A 152 -2.83 17.36 10.02
CA GLY A 152 -1.49 17.79 10.39
C GLY A 152 -1.26 17.93 11.90
N THR A 153 -2.25 17.65 12.75
CA THR A 153 -2.08 17.67 14.21
C THR A 153 -1.33 16.44 14.72
N LEU A 154 -0.63 16.57 15.84
CA LEU A 154 0.07 15.47 16.48
C LEU A 154 -0.89 14.68 17.38
N LYS A 155 -1.03 13.38 17.12
CA LYS A 155 -1.82 12.45 17.91
C LYS A 155 -0.91 11.60 18.79
N ASN A 156 -1.16 11.62 20.11
CA ASN A 156 -0.35 10.95 21.13
C ASN A 156 -1.18 10.09 22.09
N ASP A 157 -2.34 9.62 21.65
CA ASP A 157 -3.36 9.02 22.53
C ASP A 157 -2.90 7.72 23.21
N SER A 158 -1.84 7.10 22.71
CA SER A 158 -1.33 5.82 23.22
C SER A 158 0.15 5.84 23.58
N CYS A 159 0.76 7.03 23.67
CA CYS A 159 2.13 7.16 24.19
C CYS A 159 2.13 6.91 25.70
N GLN A 160 2.10 5.68 26.13
CA GLN A 160 2.42 5.36 27.52
C GLN A 160 3.94 5.44 27.69
N ILE A 161 4.40 6.53 28.28
CA ILE A 161 5.72 6.56 28.91
C ILE A 161 5.55 5.75 30.20
N THR A 162 5.97 4.49 30.18
CA THR A 162 6.19 3.75 31.42
C THR A 162 7.43 4.39 32.07
N THR A 163 7.20 5.33 32.96
CA THR A 163 8.22 5.77 33.93
C THR A 163 8.24 4.69 35.01
N ASP A 164 9.09 3.71 34.89
CA ASP A 164 9.58 2.92 36.01
C ASP A 164 10.79 3.61 36.62
#